data_735e2487ee6e52112484e74b482349da
#
_entry.id   735e2487ee6e52112484e74b482349da
#
_cell.length_a   1.000
_cell.length_b   1.000
_cell.length_c   1.000
_cell.angle_alpha   90.00
_cell.angle_beta   90.00
_cell.angle_gamma   90.00
#
_symmetry.space_group_name_H-M   'P 1'
#
loop_
_entity.id
_entity.type
_entity.pdbx_description
1 polymer ?
#
loop_
_entity_poly.entity_id
_entity_poly.type
_entity_poly.pdbx_seq_one_letter_code
_entity_poly.pdbx_strand_id
1 'polypeptide(L)'
;SSPIKTNRILAFTCSGGGAAMIADKAEELKLRLPNFNKSQKISLAKVLPKIATISNPLDYTTPIWGIPEKTGPVFKNALKQKYSTAILVQDFPNAQINDTEKLYLNDTKAFINECKLTGLTPIICSTLPENINEHIGSKILRLGGVPMQGIFNCLNAVKHLLDYYNFNNENELQSFK
;
A
#
# COMPACT_ATOMS: atom_id res chain seq x y z
N SER A 1 -1.99 6.78 13.96
CA SER A 1 -2.48 5.79 12.96
C SER A 1 -3.60 4.95 13.56
N SER A 2 -4.62 4.68 12.79
CA SER A 2 -5.70 3.80 13.22
C SER A 2 -5.23 2.35 13.26
N PRO A 3 -5.66 1.53 14.25
CA PRO A 3 -5.32 0.13 14.30
C PRO A 3 -5.88 -0.64 13.09
N ILE A 4 -5.21 -1.72 12.68
CA ILE A 4 -5.69 -2.63 11.63
C ILE A 4 -6.83 -3.47 12.20
N LYS A 5 -8.08 -3.11 11.85
CA LYS A 5 -9.30 -3.70 12.43
C LYS A 5 -9.99 -4.73 11.54
N THR A 6 -9.69 -4.76 10.26
CA THR A 6 -10.29 -5.68 9.30
C THR A 6 -9.23 -6.25 8.35
N ASN A 7 -9.53 -7.38 7.74
CA ASN A 7 -8.63 -8.01 6.76
C ASN A 7 -8.68 -7.36 5.36
N ARG A 8 -9.28 -6.17 5.22
CA ARG A 8 -9.44 -5.47 3.94
C ARG A 8 -8.25 -4.56 3.70
N ILE A 9 -7.41 -4.88 2.74
CA ILE A 9 -6.22 -4.10 2.37
C ILE A 9 -6.35 -3.54 0.96
N LEU A 10 -5.69 -2.43 0.71
CA LEU A 10 -5.51 -1.86 -0.62
C LEU A 10 -4.03 -1.85 -0.95
N ALA A 11 -3.66 -2.33 -2.11
CA ALA A 11 -2.27 -2.36 -2.54
C ALA A 11 -2.07 -1.68 -3.89
N PHE A 12 -0.93 -1.02 -4.04
CA PHE A 12 -0.50 -0.31 -5.24
C PHE A 12 0.89 -0.76 -5.66
N THR A 13 1.13 -0.78 -6.95
CA THR A 13 2.44 -1.03 -7.55
C THR A 13 2.48 -0.41 -8.95
N CYS A 14 3.66 -0.20 -9.51
CA CYS A 14 3.84 0.16 -10.93
C CYS A 14 4.23 -1.06 -11.79
N SER A 15 4.04 -2.28 -11.28
CA SER A 15 4.48 -3.54 -11.88
C SER A 15 3.44 -4.64 -11.76
N GLY A 16 3.07 -5.26 -12.88
CA GLY A 16 2.18 -6.42 -12.89
C GLY A 16 2.72 -7.60 -12.08
N GLY A 17 4.04 -7.82 -12.07
CA GLY A 17 4.68 -8.84 -11.23
C GLY A 17 4.49 -8.59 -9.74
N GLY A 18 4.67 -7.33 -9.30
CA GLY A 18 4.40 -6.93 -7.93
C GLY A 18 2.92 -7.13 -7.53
N ALA A 19 2.00 -6.82 -8.44
CA ALA A 19 0.58 -7.05 -8.20
C ALA A 19 0.25 -8.54 -8.01
N ALA A 20 0.82 -9.42 -8.83
CA ALA A 20 0.63 -10.87 -8.71
C ALA A 20 1.18 -11.39 -7.38
N MET A 21 2.41 -11.03 -7.00
CA MET A 21 3.02 -11.43 -5.72
C MET A 21 2.17 -11.03 -4.50
N ILE A 22 1.59 -9.82 -4.53
CA ILE A 22 0.71 -9.36 -3.45
C ILE A 22 -0.57 -10.20 -3.42
N ALA A 23 -1.19 -10.45 -4.58
CA ALA A 23 -2.44 -11.19 -4.67
C ALA A 23 -2.27 -12.62 -4.15
N ASP A 24 -1.24 -13.34 -4.60
CA ASP A 24 -0.96 -14.71 -4.18
C ASP A 24 -0.72 -14.81 -2.68
N LYS A 25 0.11 -13.91 -2.13
CA LYS A 25 0.40 -13.93 -0.69
C LYS A 25 -0.79 -13.47 0.16
N ALA A 26 -1.59 -12.53 -0.30
CA ALA A 26 -2.80 -12.10 0.39
C ALA A 26 -3.84 -13.24 0.45
N GLU A 27 -3.98 -14.02 -0.62
CA GLU A 27 -4.85 -15.21 -0.65
C GLU A 27 -4.39 -16.25 0.36
N GLU A 28 -3.11 -16.61 0.38
CA GLU A 28 -2.51 -17.54 1.35
C GLU A 28 -2.82 -17.13 2.81
N LEU A 29 -2.69 -15.84 3.11
CA LEU A 29 -2.91 -15.28 4.46
C LEU A 29 -4.37 -14.94 4.75
N LYS A 30 -5.31 -15.22 3.84
CA LYS A 30 -6.73 -14.87 3.95
C LYS A 30 -6.97 -13.37 4.17
N LEU A 31 -6.06 -12.52 3.67
CA LEU A 31 -6.25 -11.09 3.58
C LEU A 31 -7.13 -10.77 2.36
N ARG A 32 -8.05 -9.84 2.51
CA ARG A 32 -8.98 -9.49 1.45
C ARG A 32 -8.49 -8.29 0.65
N LEU A 33 -8.46 -8.43 -0.66
CA LEU A 33 -8.22 -7.39 -1.65
C LEU A 33 -9.56 -7.02 -2.32
N PRO A 34 -10.40 -6.18 -1.67
CA PRO A 34 -11.74 -5.90 -2.20
C PRO A 34 -11.66 -5.16 -3.52
N ASN A 35 -12.49 -5.56 -4.46
CA ASN A 35 -12.62 -4.87 -5.74
C ASN A 35 -13.10 -3.43 -5.55
N PHE A 36 -12.68 -2.55 -6.46
CA PHE A 36 -13.21 -1.19 -6.54
C PHE A 36 -14.70 -1.20 -6.90
N ASN A 37 -15.47 -0.33 -6.24
CA ASN A 37 -16.87 -0.14 -6.58
C ASN A 37 -17.04 0.63 -7.91
N LYS A 38 -18.26 0.71 -8.42
CA LYS A 38 -18.56 1.35 -9.71
C LYS A 38 -18.08 2.80 -9.77
N SER A 39 -18.28 3.58 -8.71
CA SER A 39 -17.86 4.99 -8.64
C SER A 39 -16.33 5.13 -8.67
N GLN A 40 -15.62 4.28 -7.92
CA GLN A 40 -14.16 4.27 -7.94
C GLN A 40 -13.63 3.87 -9.32
N LYS A 41 -14.18 2.82 -9.96
CA LYS A 41 -13.78 2.40 -11.31
C LYS A 41 -13.94 3.54 -12.32
N ILE A 42 -15.06 4.26 -12.28
CA ILE A 42 -15.30 5.42 -13.16
C ILE A 42 -14.27 6.53 -12.89
N SER A 43 -13.97 6.82 -11.61
CA SER A 43 -13.02 7.87 -11.24
C SER A 43 -11.58 7.49 -11.59
N LEU A 44 -11.20 6.23 -11.38
CA LEU A 44 -9.87 5.70 -11.72
C LEU A 44 -9.64 5.66 -13.22
N ALA A 45 -10.66 5.29 -14.02
CA ALA A 45 -10.57 5.28 -15.48
C ALA A 45 -10.29 6.66 -16.10
N LYS A 46 -10.59 7.75 -15.37
CA LYS A 46 -10.31 9.13 -15.85
C LYS A 46 -8.86 9.56 -15.60
N VAL A 47 -8.16 8.93 -14.67
CA VAL A 47 -6.82 9.34 -14.22
C VAL A 47 -5.74 8.31 -14.53
N LEU A 48 -6.12 7.07 -14.78
CA LEU A 48 -5.19 6.00 -15.16
C LEU A 48 -4.94 5.99 -16.67
N PRO A 49 -3.74 5.56 -17.10
CA PRO A 49 -3.50 5.23 -18.51
C PRO A 49 -4.45 4.13 -19.00
N LYS A 50 -4.84 4.17 -20.27
CA LYS A 50 -5.78 3.18 -20.86
C LYS A 50 -5.31 1.73 -20.78
N ILE A 51 -4.00 1.51 -20.63
CA ILE A 51 -3.40 0.18 -20.50
C ILE A 51 -3.57 -0.42 -19.10
N ALA A 52 -3.93 0.40 -18.09
CA ALA A 52 -4.06 -0.06 -16.71
C ALA A 52 -5.33 -0.91 -16.52
N THR A 53 -5.19 -2.02 -15.81
CA THR A 53 -6.32 -2.81 -15.31
C THR A 53 -6.76 -2.30 -13.95
N ILE A 54 -8.04 -1.91 -13.82
CA ILE A 54 -8.57 -1.36 -12.57
C ILE A 54 -9.00 -2.50 -11.64
N SER A 55 -8.05 -3.01 -10.86
CA SER A 55 -8.19 -4.09 -9.88
C SER A 55 -7.46 -3.74 -8.58
N ASN A 56 -7.69 -4.49 -7.54
CA ASN A 56 -6.89 -4.45 -6.31
C ASN A 56 -6.18 -5.80 -6.14
N PRO A 57 -4.86 -5.87 -6.18
CA PRO A 57 -3.88 -4.77 -6.24
C PRO A 57 -4.00 -3.90 -7.48
N LEU A 58 -3.72 -2.59 -7.37
CA LEU A 58 -3.75 -1.67 -8.48
C LEU A 58 -2.34 -1.46 -9.06
N ASP A 59 -2.11 -2.02 -10.25
CA ASP A 59 -0.97 -1.64 -11.07
C ASP A 59 -1.28 -0.31 -11.78
N TYR A 60 -0.72 0.80 -11.24
CA TYR A 60 -0.94 2.13 -11.81
C TYR A 60 -0.03 2.45 -12.99
N THR A 61 0.82 1.52 -13.37
CA THR A 61 1.67 1.51 -14.57
C THR A 61 2.84 2.50 -14.58
N THR A 62 3.94 2.08 -15.19
CA THR A 62 5.18 2.86 -15.30
C THR A 62 5.02 4.23 -15.99
N PRO A 63 4.15 4.45 -17.00
CA PRO A 63 4.01 5.74 -17.67
C PRO A 63 3.62 6.93 -16.79
N ILE A 64 3.05 6.71 -15.61
CA ILE A 64 2.71 7.79 -14.67
C ILE A 64 3.57 7.77 -13.40
N TRP A 65 4.38 6.73 -13.24
CA TRP A 65 5.23 6.54 -12.08
C TRP A 65 6.19 7.73 -11.87
N GLY A 66 6.37 8.12 -10.60
CA GLY A 66 7.24 9.23 -10.21
C GLY A 66 6.71 10.64 -10.51
N ILE A 67 5.46 10.75 -11.04
CA ILE A 67 4.80 12.01 -11.41
C ILE A 67 3.63 12.26 -10.43
N PRO A 68 3.84 13.03 -9.32
CA PRO A 68 2.83 13.20 -8.27
C PRO A 68 1.49 13.76 -8.75
N GLU A 69 1.53 14.62 -9.77
CA GLU A 69 0.35 15.23 -10.38
C GLU A 69 -0.55 14.19 -11.07
N LYS A 70 0.02 13.03 -11.44
CA LYS A 70 -0.68 11.90 -12.05
C LYS A 70 -0.99 10.81 -11.03
N THR A 71 -0.03 10.44 -10.18
CA THR A 71 -0.20 9.33 -9.20
C THR A 71 -1.04 9.75 -8.00
N GLY A 72 -0.96 10.98 -7.53
CA GLY A 72 -1.79 11.50 -6.44
C GLY A 72 -3.30 11.32 -6.69
N PRO A 73 -3.86 11.76 -7.84
CA PRO A 73 -5.26 11.49 -8.19
C PRO A 73 -5.63 10.01 -8.23
N VAL A 74 -4.72 9.11 -8.62
CA VAL A 74 -4.94 7.65 -8.59
C VAL A 74 -5.10 7.17 -7.14
N PHE A 75 -4.14 7.51 -6.26
CA PHE A 75 -4.21 7.14 -4.84
C PHE A 75 -5.47 7.68 -4.19
N LYS A 76 -5.78 8.97 -4.37
CA LYS A 76 -6.99 9.62 -3.87
C LYS A 76 -8.27 8.89 -4.26
N ASN A 77 -8.43 8.51 -5.53
CA ASN A 77 -9.64 7.85 -6.00
C ASN A 77 -9.75 6.41 -5.52
N ALA A 78 -8.63 5.69 -5.41
CA ALA A 78 -8.62 4.33 -4.91
C ALA A 78 -8.92 4.24 -3.41
N LEU A 79 -8.50 5.23 -2.62
CA LEU A 79 -8.68 5.26 -1.15
C LEU A 79 -10.11 5.63 -0.69
N LYS A 80 -11.08 5.79 -1.57
CA LYS A 80 -12.47 6.20 -1.22
C LYS A 80 -13.30 5.12 -0.51
N GLN A 81 -12.85 3.87 -0.44
CA GLN A 81 -13.49 2.82 0.36
C GLN A 81 -12.82 2.69 1.73
N LYS A 82 -13.51 1.97 2.64
CA LYS A 82 -12.93 1.60 3.94
C LYS A 82 -11.97 0.42 3.78
N TYR A 83 -10.72 0.68 4.05
CA TYR A 83 -9.64 -0.31 4.20
C TYR A 83 -9.06 -0.22 5.61
N SER A 84 -8.33 -1.22 6.05
CA SER A 84 -7.59 -1.18 7.32
C SER A 84 -6.20 -0.59 7.15
N THR A 85 -5.60 -0.79 6.00
CA THR A 85 -4.31 -0.19 5.63
C THR A 85 -4.20 -0.11 4.12
N ALA A 86 -3.28 0.72 3.66
CA ALA A 86 -2.88 0.80 2.27
C ALA A 86 -1.38 0.54 2.14
N ILE A 87 -0.99 -0.19 1.11
CA ILE A 87 0.39 -0.61 0.84
C ILE A 87 0.80 -0.09 -0.53
N LEU A 88 1.90 0.65 -0.60
CA LEU A 88 2.60 0.95 -1.85
C LEU A 88 3.80 0.03 -1.96
N VAL A 89 3.83 -0.83 -2.97
CA VAL A 89 4.98 -1.68 -3.27
C VAL A 89 5.91 -0.96 -4.22
N GLN A 90 7.14 -0.71 -3.74
CA GLN A 90 8.13 0.06 -4.46
C GLN A 90 9.54 -0.33 -4.04
N ASP A 91 10.35 -0.72 -5.01
CA ASP A 91 11.76 -1.06 -4.83
C ASP A 91 12.61 0.19 -5.03
N PHE A 92 13.49 0.49 -4.08
CA PHE A 92 14.41 1.60 -4.20
C PHE A 92 15.76 1.11 -4.70
N PRO A 93 16.35 1.79 -5.69
CA PRO A 93 17.68 1.42 -6.18
C PRO A 93 18.73 1.64 -5.09
N ASN A 94 19.78 0.82 -5.11
CA ASN A 94 20.90 1.02 -4.22
C ASN A 94 21.60 2.35 -4.53
N ALA A 95 22.03 3.07 -3.50
CA ALA A 95 22.34 4.51 -3.42
C ALA A 95 23.35 5.13 -4.41
N GLN A 96 23.82 4.43 -5.43
CA GLN A 96 24.79 4.97 -6.39
C GLN A 96 24.16 5.59 -7.67
N ILE A 97 22.83 5.56 -7.80
CA ILE A 97 22.13 6.11 -8.95
C ILE A 97 21.28 7.30 -8.47
N ASN A 98 21.92 8.47 -8.39
CA ASN A 98 21.40 9.65 -7.66
C ASN A 98 20.11 10.27 -8.19
N ASP A 99 19.77 10.17 -9.47
CA ASP A 99 18.63 10.90 -10.03
C ASP A 99 17.29 10.17 -9.89
N THR A 100 17.30 8.86 -9.76
CA THR A 100 16.07 8.06 -9.70
C THR A 100 15.43 8.02 -8.31
N GLU A 101 16.19 8.13 -7.22
CA GLU A 101 15.65 8.12 -5.86
C GLU A 101 14.56 9.18 -5.66
N LYS A 102 14.70 10.36 -6.26
CA LYS A 102 13.72 11.43 -6.20
C LYS A 102 12.36 11.01 -6.76
N LEU A 103 12.34 10.28 -7.87
CA LEU A 103 11.12 9.79 -8.49
C LEU A 103 10.38 8.81 -7.57
N TYR A 104 11.12 7.88 -6.96
CA TYR A 104 10.55 6.96 -5.98
C TYR A 104 9.97 7.68 -4.77
N LEU A 105 10.70 8.67 -4.23
CA LEU A 105 10.22 9.48 -3.11
C LEU A 105 9.02 10.37 -3.47
N ASN A 106 8.87 10.78 -4.72
CA ASN A 106 7.72 11.54 -5.18
C ASN A 106 6.43 10.71 -5.03
N ASP A 107 6.41 9.49 -5.53
CA ASP A 107 5.25 8.60 -5.38
C ASP A 107 5.00 8.24 -3.92
N THR A 108 6.08 7.95 -3.17
CA THR A 108 6.00 7.70 -1.73
C THR A 108 5.31 8.86 -0.99
N LYS A 109 5.71 10.11 -1.25
CA LYS A 109 5.11 11.30 -0.64
C LYS A 109 3.66 11.48 -1.04
N ALA A 110 3.34 11.34 -2.34
CA ALA A 110 1.97 11.45 -2.84
C ALA A 110 1.06 10.42 -2.17
N PHE A 111 1.49 9.17 -2.10
CA PHE A 111 0.75 8.08 -1.45
C PHE A 111 0.54 8.33 0.06
N ILE A 112 1.60 8.67 0.80
CA ILE A 112 1.52 8.94 2.24
C ILE A 112 0.55 10.09 2.52
N ASN A 113 0.60 11.17 1.73
CA ASN A 113 -0.29 12.31 1.90
C ASN A 113 -1.77 11.92 1.71
N GLU A 114 -2.09 11.16 0.69
CA GLU A 114 -3.47 10.70 0.46
C GLU A 114 -3.96 9.72 1.55
N CYS A 115 -3.08 8.85 2.06
CA CYS A 115 -3.41 7.98 3.20
C CYS A 115 -3.70 8.78 4.47
N LYS A 116 -2.91 9.81 4.76
CA LYS A 116 -3.12 10.69 5.93
C LYS A 116 -4.50 11.37 5.89
N LEU A 117 -4.94 11.81 4.72
CA LEU A 117 -6.26 12.44 4.54
C LEU A 117 -7.42 11.46 4.83
N THR A 118 -7.19 10.16 4.70
CA THR A 118 -8.20 9.12 4.98
C THR A 118 -8.04 8.46 6.36
N GLY A 119 -7.00 8.85 7.12
CA GLY A 119 -6.69 8.25 8.42
C GLY A 119 -6.10 6.84 8.35
N LEU A 120 -5.71 6.37 7.16
CA LEU A 120 -5.09 5.07 6.97
C LEU A 120 -3.60 5.11 7.28
N THR A 121 -3.10 4.00 7.81
CA THR A 121 -1.66 3.78 7.97
C THR A 121 -1.04 3.49 6.61
N PRO A 122 -0.13 4.36 6.11
CA PRO A 122 0.56 4.15 4.85
C PRO A 122 1.75 3.21 5.04
N ILE A 123 1.74 2.06 4.38
CA ILE A 123 2.87 1.13 4.38
C ILE A 123 3.60 1.25 3.03
N ILE A 124 4.91 1.43 3.07
CA ILE A 124 5.78 1.37 1.91
C ILE A 124 6.56 0.06 1.99
N CYS A 125 6.35 -0.80 1.03
CA CYS A 125 6.90 -2.15 1.03
C CYS A 125 7.78 -2.38 -0.20
N SER A 126 8.94 -3.00 -0.05
CA SER A 126 9.72 -3.49 -1.19
C SER A 126 9.27 -4.89 -1.63
N THR A 127 9.59 -5.29 -2.85
CA THR A 127 9.39 -6.69 -3.28
C THR A 127 10.36 -7.63 -2.56
N LEU A 128 11.62 -7.23 -2.46
CA LEU A 128 12.68 -7.96 -1.76
C LEU A 128 13.19 -7.14 -0.56
N PRO A 129 13.62 -7.80 0.54
CA PRO A 129 14.04 -7.10 1.75
C PRO A 129 15.14 -6.05 1.53
N GLU A 130 16.11 -6.32 0.69
CA GLU A 130 17.27 -5.47 0.41
C GLU A 130 16.94 -4.18 -0.34
N ASN A 131 15.75 -4.08 -0.94
CA ASN A 131 15.33 -2.93 -1.76
C ASN A 131 14.78 -1.74 -0.94
N ILE A 132 14.72 -1.85 0.38
CA ILE A 132 14.58 -0.74 1.32
C ILE A 132 15.71 -0.84 2.36
N ASN A 133 16.75 -0.04 2.18
CA ASN A 133 17.84 0.05 3.14
C ASN A 133 17.51 1.02 4.30
N GLU A 134 18.40 1.12 5.30
CA GLU A 134 18.21 1.98 6.48
C GLU A 134 17.98 3.47 6.13
N HIS A 135 18.72 3.99 5.14
CA HIS A 135 18.60 5.36 4.68
C HIS A 135 17.19 5.66 4.12
N ILE A 136 16.70 4.79 3.25
CA ILE A 136 15.35 4.90 2.67
C ILE A 136 14.28 4.70 3.76
N GLY A 137 14.44 3.70 4.61
CA GLY A 137 13.55 3.45 5.74
C GLY A 137 13.40 4.68 6.64
N SER A 138 14.52 5.33 6.99
CA SER A 138 14.53 6.58 7.76
C SER A 138 13.80 7.73 7.05
N LYS A 139 13.92 7.84 5.73
CA LYS A 139 13.17 8.85 4.95
C LYS A 139 11.66 8.57 4.97
N ILE A 140 11.24 7.31 4.78
CA ILE A 140 9.85 6.90 4.82
C ILE A 140 9.24 7.22 6.19
N LEU A 141 9.92 6.89 7.29
CA LEU A 141 9.49 7.18 8.65
C LEU A 141 9.30 8.69 8.89
N ARG A 142 10.26 9.52 8.46
CA ARG A 142 10.14 11.00 8.58
C ARG A 142 8.96 11.56 7.79
N LEU A 143 8.58 10.93 6.69
CA LEU A 143 7.38 11.29 5.93
C LEU A 143 6.08 10.82 6.62
N GLY A 144 6.17 9.94 7.61
CA GLY A 144 5.04 9.37 8.35
C GLY A 144 4.48 8.09 7.72
N GLY A 145 5.26 7.42 6.89
CA GLY A 145 4.98 6.07 6.38
C GLY A 145 5.65 5.00 7.23
N VAL A 146 5.22 3.76 7.06
CA VAL A 146 5.79 2.56 7.70
C VAL A 146 6.61 1.80 6.66
N PRO A 147 7.95 1.78 6.75
CA PRO A 147 8.78 0.99 5.84
C PRO A 147 8.71 -0.49 6.20
N MET A 148 8.52 -1.33 5.19
CA MET A 148 8.52 -2.78 5.33
C MET A 148 9.40 -3.42 4.27
N GLN A 149 10.27 -4.34 4.69
CA GLN A 149 11.24 -5.02 3.83
C GLN A 149 10.67 -6.36 3.34
N GLY A 150 10.25 -6.40 2.07
CA GLY A 150 9.72 -7.58 1.41
C GLY A 150 8.20 -7.77 1.59
N ILE A 151 7.52 -8.11 0.48
CA ILE A 151 6.06 -8.33 0.44
C ILE A 151 5.62 -9.38 1.46
N PHE A 152 6.36 -10.49 1.58
CA PHE A 152 6.02 -11.56 2.52
C PHE A 152 6.02 -11.09 3.98
N ASN A 153 7.07 -10.39 4.39
CA ASN A 153 7.17 -9.84 5.74
C ASN A 153 6.09 -8.79 6.01
N CYS A 154 5.82 -7.94 5.03
CA CYS A 154 4.78 -6.92 5.12
C CYS A 154 3.39 -7.53 5.36
N LEU A 155 2.97 -8.46 4.52
CA LEU A 155 1.64 -9.05 4.61
C LEU A 155 1.49 -9.95 5.85
N ASN A 156 2.54 -10.67 6.25
CA ASN A 156 2.56 -11.40 7.52
C ASN A 156 2.41 -10.45 8.73
N ALA A 157 3.11 -9.32 8.75
CA ALA A 157 2.97 -8.34 9.82
C ALA A 157 1.55 -7.76 9.89
N VAL A 158 0.94 -7.44 8.73
CA VAL A 158 -0.46 -7.01 8.66
C VAL A 158 -1.40 -8.07 9.21
N LYS A 159 -1.18 -9.36 8.85
CA LYS A 159 -1.98 -10.48 9.36
C LYS A 159 -1.85 -10.63 10.87
N HIS A 160 -0.63 -10.62 11.41
CA HIS A 160 -0.39 -10.74 12.84
C HIS A 160 -1.01 -9.59 13.65
N LEU A 161 -0.94 -8.34 13.15
CA LEU A 161 -1.60 -7.21 13.81
C LEU A 161 -3.12 -7.36 13.82
N LEU A 162 -3.71 -7.89 12.74
CA LEU A 162 -5.13 -8.18 12.67
C LEU A 162 -5.53 -9.27 13.65
N ASP A 163 -4.76 -10.36 13.74
CA ASP A 163 -5.03 -11.46 14.64
C ASP A 163 -4.94 -11.02 16.11
N TYR A 164 -3.92 -10.23 16.44
CA TYR A 164 -3.76 -9.65 17.77
C TYR A 164 -4.94 -8.73 18.14
N TYR A 165 -5.40 -7.91 17.20
CA TYR A 165 -6.55 -7.04 17.42
C TYR A 165 -7.84 -7.85 17.68
N ASN A 166 -8.08 -8.89 16.89
CA ASN A 166 -9.24 -9.75 17.03
C ASN A 166 -9.21 -10.51 18.39
N PHE A 167 -8.06 -11.06 18.76
CA PHE A 167 -7.86 -11.74 20.04
C PHE A 167 -8.17 -10.84 21.25
N ASN A 168 -7.71 -9.59 21.24
CA ASN A 168 -7.98 -8.66 22.33
C ASN A 168 -9.46 -8.29 22.42
N ASN A 169 -10.14 -8.07 21.29
CA ASN A 169 -11.57 -7.79 21.31
C ASN A 169 -12.42 -8.96 21.81
N GLU A 170 -12.07 -10.20 21.49
CA GLU A 170 -12.75 -11.40 21.98
C GLU A 170 -12.59 -11.54 23.50
N ASN A 171 -11.42 -11.27 24.05
CA ASN A 171 -11.16 -11.32 25.49
C ASN A 171 -11.88 -10.19 26.25
N GLU A 172 -11.93 -8.99 25.72
CA GLU A 172 -12.74 -7.90 26.32
C GLU A 172 -14.22 -8.27 26.38
N LEU A 173 -14.78 -8.85 25.33
CA LEU A 173 -16.19 -9.28 25.31
C LEU A 173 -16.50 -10.43 26.29
N GLN A 174 -15.51 -11.28 26.60
CA GLN A 174 -15.67 -12.35 27.58
C GLN A 174 -15.57 -11.84 29.03
N SER A 175 -14.85 -10.76 29.29
CA SER A 175 -14.70 -10.16 30.62
C SER A 175 -15.95 -9.40 31.10
N PHE A 176 -16.92 -9.13 30.23
CA PHE A 176 -18.19 -8.48 30.53
C PHE A 176 -19.38 -9.47 30.64
N LYS A 177 -19.11 -10.78 30.58
CA LYS A 177 -20.11 -11.82 30.83
C LYS A 177 -19.87 -12.50 32.19
#